data_45f23b07b3ebbc1dbc104670210036de
#
_entry.id   45f23b07b3ebbc1dbc104670210036de
#
_cell.length_a   1.000
_cell.length_b   1.000
_cell.length_c   1.000
_cell.angle_alpha   90.00
_cell.angle_beta   90.00
_cell.angle_gamma   90.00
#
_symmetry.space_group_name_H-M   'P 1'
#
loop_
_entity.id
_entity.type
_entity.pdbx_description
1 polymer ?
#
loop_
_entity_poly.entity_id
_entity_poly.type
_entity_poly.pdbx_seq_one_letter_code
_entity_poly.pdbx_strand_id
1 'polypeptide(L)'
;MKKLLVLLLLLPLAASARMFPTEFPIKAVCWDNAEDAIQYHQEILGEYPVGKGWIVNKSTPSFAAIMYNPNTPSWTFLSFHQTSEDSVMVCAITGGSQWDVITTGSEGEKLEL
;
A
#
# COMPACT_ATOMS: atom_id res chain seq x y z
N MET A 1 8.59 49.14 9.04
CA MET A 1 9.11 48.57 7.81
C MET A 1 9.84 47.25 7.99
N LYS A 2 10.68 47.12 9.02
CA LYS A 2 11.37 45.88 9.29
C LYS A 2 10.42 44.71 9.63
N LYS A 3 9.27 44.97 10.25
CA LYS A 3 8.27 43.97 10.56
C LYS A 3 7.58 43.40 9.34
N LEU A 4 7.41 44.20 8.28
CA LEU A 4 6.81 43.75 7.03
C LEU A 4 7.72 42.80 6.24
N LEU A 5 9.02 43.04 6.30
CA LEU A 5 10.03 42.21 5.63
C LEU A 5 10.10 40.79 6.30
N VAL A 6 9.96 40.71 7.61
CA VAL A 6 9.96 39.43 8.34
C VAL A 6 8.71 38.62 7.99
N LEU A 7 7.56 39.28 7.88
CA LEU A 7 6.32 38.62 7.49
C LEU A 7 6.38 38.04 6.07
N LEU A 8 6.96 38.77 5.15
CA LEU A 8 7.15 38.33 3.76
C LEU A 8 8.08 37.12 3.65
N LEU A 9 9.10 37.03 4.51
CA LEU A 9 10.01 35.90 4.54
C LEU A 9 9.39 34.65 5.13
N LEU A 10 8.45 34.80 6.05
CA LEU A 10 7.77 33.65 6.68
C LEU A 10 6.66 33.05 5.81
N LEU A 11 6.01 33.81 4.99
CA LEU A 11 4.92 33.36 4.13
C LEU A 11 5.31 32.23 3.16
N PRO A 12 6.47 32.27 2.45
CA PRO A 12 6.88 31.18 1.59
C PRO A 12 7.16 29.87 2.33
N LEU A 13 7.58 29.95 3.59
CA LEU A 13 7.84 28.75 4.40
C LEU A 13 6.57 28.09 4.87
N ALA A 14 5.51 28.85 5.10
CA ALA A 14 4.22 28.31 5.52
C ALA A 14 3.48 27.58 4.39
N ALA A 15 3.81 27.85 3.14
CA ALA A 15 3.18 27.26 1.96
C ALA A 15 4.03 26.17 1.31
N SER A 16 4.95 25.55 2.06
CA SER A 16 5.97 24.68 1.49
C SER A 16 5.54 23.22 1.27
N ALA A 17 4.36 22.83 1.71
CA ALA A 17 3.85 21.48 1.47
C ALA A 17 3.58 21.28 -0.01
N ARG A 18 4.32 20.39 -0.66
CA ARG A 18 4.15 20.11 -2.09
C ARG A 18 4.55 18.69 -2.39
N MET A 19 3.98 18.16 -3.45
CA MET A 19 4.24 16.83 -3.95
C MET A 19 5.54 16.81 -4.73
N PHE A 20 6.37 15.82 -4.50
CA PHE A 20 7.60 15.63 -5.25
C PHE A 20 7.81 14.14 -5.52
N PRO A 21 8.38 13.78 -6.68
CA PRO A 21 8.73 12.39 -6.97
C PRO A 21 9.94 11.96 -6.14
N THR A 22 9.90 10.74 -5.66
CA THR A 22 11.01 10.14 -4.94
C THR A 22 11.03 8.63 -5.20
N GLU A 23 12.19 8.03 -5.04
CA GLU A 23 12.34 6.60 -5.18
C GLU A 23 12.49 5.95 -3.81
N PHE A 24 11.71 4.86 -3.59
CA PHE A 24 11.84 4.05 -2.40
C PHE A 24 12.43 2.70 -2.77
N PRO A 25 13.57 2.32 -2.19
CA PRO A 25 14.07 0.95 -2.36
C PRO A 25 13.16 0.00 -1.56
N ILE A 26 12.40 -0.83 -2.27
CA ILE A 26 11.51 -1.81 -1.67
C ILE A 26 12.05 -3.19 -1.96
N LYS A 27 12.27 -3.98 -0.91
CA LYS A 27 12.59 -5.39 -1.06
C LYS A 27 11.29 -6.17 -0.99
N ALA A 28 10.99 -6.89 -2.05
CA ALA A 28 9.79 -7.71 -2.13
C ALA A 28 10.16 -9.19 -2.14
N VAL A 29 9.31 -10.00 -1.54
CA VAL A 29 9.37 -11.45 -1.67
C VAL A 29 8.37 -11.85 -2.74
N CYS A 30 8.84 -12.52 -3.77
CA CYS A 30 7.99 -12.89 -4.90
C CYS A 30 7.90 -14.40 -5.07
N TRP A 31 6.76 -14.83 -5.57
CA TRP A 31 6.51 -16.20 -6.01
C TRP A 31 6.25 -16.16 -7.53
N ASP A 32 6.81 -17.13 -8.23
CA ASP A 32 6.58 -17.27 -9.67
C ASP A 32 5.24 -17.95 -10.00
N ASN A 33 4.52 -18.39 -8.97
CA ASN A 33 3.23 -19.05 -9.08
C ASN A 33 2.26 -18.44 -8.09
N ALA A 34 1.13 -17.95 -8.58
CA ALA A 34 0.12 -17.29 -7.74
C ALA A 34 -0.51 -18.25 -6.74
N GLU A 35 -0.72 -19.51 -7.11
CA GLU A 35 -1.30 -20.50 -6.20
C GLU A 35 -0.44 -20.73 -4.98
N ASP A 36 0.88 -20.81 -5.16
CA ASP A 36 1.82 -21.00 -4.06
C ASP A 36 1.82 -19.80 -3.11
N ALA A 37 1.73 -18.58 -3.65
CA ALA A 37 1.66 -17.38 -2.84
C ALA A 37 0.39 -17.34 -2.00
N ILE A 38 -0.75 -17.61 -2.61
CA ILE A 38 -2.04 -17.61 -1.93
C ILE A 38 -2.09 -18.71 -0.87
N GLN A 39 -1.60 -19.90 -1.21
CA GLN A 39 -1.54 -21.01 -0.28
C GLN A 39 -0.68 -20.69 0.94
N TYR A 40 0.47 -20.08 0.74
CA TYR A 40 1.34 -19.65 1.83
C TYR A 40 0.62 -18.70 2.77
N HIS A 41 -0.04 -17.67 2.22
CA HIS A 41 -0.75 -16.69 3.05
C HIS A 41 -1.92 -17.32 3.80
N GLN A 42 -2.68 -18.22 3.17
CA GLN A 42 -3.82 -18.85 3.81
C GLN A 42 -3.42 -19.90 4.84
N GLU A 43 -2.48 -20.77 4.51
CA GLU A 43 -2.12 -21.91 5.37
C GLU A 43 -1.11 -21.54 6.45
N ILE A 44 -0.13 -20.72 6.14
CA ILE A 44 0.94 -20.37 7.07
C ILE A 44 0.56 -19.13 7.89
N LEU A 45 0.06 -18.10 7.24
CA LEU A 45 -0.26 -16.84 7.90
C LEU A 45 -1.73 -16.71 8.28
N GLY A 46 -2.60 -17.56 7.75
CA GLY A 46 -4.04 -17.48 8.00
C GLY A 46 -4.67 -16.20 7.45
N GLU A 47 -4.08 -15.62 6.42
CA GLU A 47 -4.54 -14.39 5.80
C GLU A 47 -5.41 -14.69 4.60
N TYR A 48 -6.50 -13.94 4.48
CA TYR A 48 -7.43 -14.04 3.36
C TYR A 48 -7.62 -12.67 2.73
N PRO A 49 -7.95 -12.60 1.44
CA PRO A 49 -8.12 -11.30 0.78
C PRO A 49 -9.32 -10.55 1.33
N VAL A 50 -9.11 -9.30 1.67
CA VAL A 50 -10.17 -8.39 2.15
C VAL A 50 -10.40 -7.22 1.20
N GLY A 51 -9.55 -7.04 0.20
CA GLY A 51 -9.72 -6.02 -0.80
C GLY A 51 -8.78 -6.24 -1.95
N LYS A 52 -9.17 -5.77 -3.13
CA LYS A 52 -8.31 -5.79 -4.30
C LYS A 52 -8.60 -4.59 -5.21
N GLY A 53 -7.62 -4.22 -6.01
CA GLY A 53 -7.77 -3.16 -6.97
C GLY A 53 -6.86 -3.36 -8.16
N TRP A 54 -7.24 -2.82 -9.30
CA TRP A 54 -6.42 -2.85 -10.50
C TRP A 54 -5.33 -1.79 -10.42
N ILE A 55 -4.14 -2.16 -10.85
CA ILE A 55 -3.03 -1.21 -10.95
C ILE A 55 -3.10 -0.56 -12.32
N VAL A 56 -3.27 0.76 -12.33
CA VAL A 56 -3.35 1.53 -13.58
C VAL A 56 -1.96 1.91 -14.05
N ASN A 57 -1.86 2.31 -15.32
CA ASN A 57 -0.62 2.79 -15.97
C ASN A 57 0.46 1.72 -16.09
N LYS A 58 0.06 0.46 -16.19
CA LYS A 58 0.95 -0.67 -16.48
C LYS A 58 0.68 -1.18 -17.88
N SER A 59 1.75 -1.58 -18.58
CA SER A 59 1.64 -2.18 -19.91
C SER A 59 1.02 -3.56 -19.88
N THR A 60 1.13 -4.27 -18.77
CA THR A 60 0.53 -5.58 -18.54
C THR A 60 -0.54 -5.50 -17.45
N PRO A 61 -1.59 -6.33 -17.53
CA PRO A 61 -2.59 -6.36 -16.47
C PRO A 61 -1.95 -6.71 -15.13
N SER A 62 -2.23 -5.89 -14.14
CA SER A 62 -1.72 -6.07 -12.79
C SER A 62 -2.79 -5.66 -11.78
N PHE A 63 -2.83 -6.34 -10.66
CA PHE A 63 -3.73 -5.96 -9.59
C PHE A 63 -3.06 -6.16 -8.24
N ALA A 64 -3.62 -5.54 -7.22
CA ALA A 64 -3.15 -5.62 -5.86
C ALA A 64 -4.23 -6.19 -4.97
N ALA A 65 -3.83 -6.89 -3.92
CA ALA A 65 -4.75 -7.39 -2.92
C ALA A 65 -4.19 -7.13 -1.53
N ILE A 66 -5.08 -6.84 -0.59
CA ILE A 66 -4.76 -6.81 0.83
C ILE A 66 -5.20 -8.12 1.43
N MET A 67 -4.26 -8.82 2.04
CA MET A 67 -4.49 -10.06 2.77
C MET A 67 -4.53 -9.76 4.27
N TYR A 68 -5.41 -10.40 5.00
CA TYR A 68 -5.65 -10.08 6.40
C TYR A 68 -6.04 -11.34 7.19
N ASN A 69 -5.48 -11.44 8.41
CA ASN A 69 -5.88 -12.45 9.39
C ASN A 69 -6.51 -11.73 10.59
N PRO A 70 -7.84 -11.87 10.81
CA PRO A 70 -8.50 -11.18 11.92
C PRO A 70 -8.06 -11.64 13.31
N ASN A 71 -7.47 -12.82 13.41
CA ASN A 71 -7.07 -13.38 14.69
C ASN A 71 -5.71 -12.88 15.17
N THR A 72 -4.77 -12.62 14.25
CA THR A 72 -3.41 -12.25 14.60
C THR A 72 -3.08 -10.77 14.41
N PRO A 73 -3.89 -9.95 14.02
CA PRO A 73 -4.27 -9.14 12.87
C PRO A 73 -3.13 -8.85 11.90
N SER A 74 -2.45 -9.85 11.44
CA SER A 74 -1.43 -9.70 10.41
C SER A 74 -2.05 -9.34 9.06
N TRP A 75 -1.28 -8.64 8.25
CA TRP A 75 -1.73 -8.21 6.93
C TRP A 75 -0.57 -8.16 5.95
N THR A 76 -0.88 -8.32 4.67
CA THR A 76 0.10 -8.23 3.60
C THR A 76 -0.50 -7.57 2.38
N PHE A 77 0.25 -6.68 1.77
CA PHE A 77 -0.08 -6.10 0.47
C PHE A 77 0.62 -6.93 -0.60
N LEU A 78 -0.19 -7.59 -1.44
CA LEU A 78 0.31 -8.38 -2.55
C LEU A 78 0.08 -7.67 -3.86
N SER A 79 1.05 -7.72 -4.77
CA SER A 79 0.87 -7.29 -6.15
C SER A 79 0.97 -8.50 -7.08
N PHE A 80 0.05 -8.58 -8.03
CA PHE A 80 -0.08 -9.68 -8.98
C PHE A 80 0.25 -9.15 -10.36
N HIS A 81 1.20 -9.78 -11.03
CA HIS A 81 1.69 -9.37 -12.34
C HIS A 81 1.66 -10.53 -13.31
N GLN A 82 0.96 -10.36 -14.41
CA GLN A 82 0.97 -11.36 -15.47
C GLN A 82 2.31 -11.31 -16.20
N THR A 83 3.06 -12.40 -16.16
CA THR A 83 4.38 -12.50 -16.80
C THR A 83 4.33 -13.19 -18.14
N SER A 84 3.30 -14.03 -18.36
CA SER A 84 2.99 -14.67 -19.64
C SER A 84 1.50 -15.00 -19.66
N GLU A 85 1.02 -15.62 -20.75
CA GLU A 85 -0.40 -15.99 -20.85
C GLU A 85 -0.84 -16.92 -19.72
N ASP A 86 0.07 -17.79 -19.23
CA ASP A 86 -0.25 -18.81 -18.25
C ASP A 86 0.41 -18.59 -16.90
N SER A 87 1.12 -17.47 -16.72
CA SER A 87 1.92 -17.26 -15.51
C SER A 87 1.63 -15.92 -14.86
N VAL A 88 1.43 -15.96 -13.56
CA VAL A 88 1.25 -14.77 -12.73
C VAL A 88 2.27 -14.80 -11.61
N MET A 89 3.12 -13.78 -11.57
CA MET A 89 4.04 -13.56 -10.46
C MET A 89 3.34 -12.75 -9.37
N VAL A 90 3.54 -13.15 -8.14
CA VAL A 90 2.96 -12.44 -6.98
C VAL A 90 4.07 -11.98 -6.07
N CYS A 91 4.02 -10.72 -5.68
CA CYS A 91 5.03 -10.14 -4.80
C CYS A 91 4.38 -9.55 -3.55
N ALA A 92 4.95 -9.91 -2.39
CA ALA A 92 4.60 -9.26 -1.13
C ALA A 92 5.42 -7.97 -1.03
N ILE A 93 4.75 -6.85 -1.14
CA ILE A 93 5.40 -5.54 -1.18
C ILE A 93 5.63 -5.00 0.22
N THR A 94 4.65 -5.17 1.10
CA THR A 94 4.74 -4.73 2.48
C THR A 94 3.70 -5.50 3.30
N GLY A 95 3.91 -5.53 4.58
CA GLY A 95 3.01 -6.19 5.51
C GLY A 95 3.29 -5.77 6.93
N GLY A 96 2.47 -6.23 7.84
CA GLY A 96 2.60 -5.91 9.24
C GLY A 96 1.78 -6.83 10.13
N SER A 97 1.82 -6.55 11.43
CA SER A 97 1.17 -7.36 12.44
C SER A 97 -0.03 -6.69 13.08
N GLN A 98 -0.36 -5.47 12.68
CA GLN A 98 -1.52 -4.77 13.22
C GLN A 98 -2.25 -4.05 12.10
N TRP A 99 -3.50 -4.41 11.93
CA TRP A 99 -4.38 -3.81 10.94
C TRP A 99 -5.72 -3.52 11.59
N ASP A 100 -6.07 -2.26 11.68
CA ASP A 100 -7.35 -1.83 12.18
C ASP A 100 -8.27 -1.48 11.03
N VAL A 101 -9.41 -2.15 10.98
CA VAL A 101 -10.41 -1.84 9.96
C VAL A 101 -11.26 -0.68 10.46
N ILE A 102 -11.26 0.40 9.70
CA ILE A 102 -12.12 1.55 9.97
C ILE A 102 -13.51 1.21 9.43
N THR A 103 -14.39 0.77 10.32
CA THR A 103 -15.72 0.31 9.94
C THR A 103 -16.76 1.42 9.86
N THR A 104 -16.53 2.50 10.57
CA THR A 104 -17.48 3.60 10.60
C THR A 104 -17.46 4.43 9.33
N GLY A 105 -16.30 4.56 8.66
CA GLY A 105 -16.16 5.19 7.35
C GLY A 105 -17.01 6.45 7.15
N SER A 106 -17.43 7.05 8.23
CA SER A 106 -18.32 8.21 8.16
C SER A 106 -17.52 9.45 7.76
N GLU A 107 -18.21 10.34 7.06
CA GLU A 107 -17.63 11.62 6.73
C GLU A 107 -17.16 12.34 8.01
N GLY A 108 -15.95 12.79 8.01
CA GLY A 108 -15.37 13.50 9.14
C GLY A 108 -14.51 12.67 10.06
N GLU A 109 -14.46 11.35 9.87
CA GLU A 109 -13.52 10.53 10.62
C GLU A 109 -12.11 10.77 10.07
N LYS A 110 -11.22 11.23 10.93
CA LYS A 110 -9.86 11.53 10.56
C LYS A 110 -8.93 10.40 10.99
N LEU A 111 -7.99 10.07 10.12
CA LEU A 111 -6.90 9.18 10.50
C LEU A 111 -6.03 9.87 11.54
N GLU A 112 -5.90 9.27 12.70
CA GLU A 112 -4.94 9.68 13.70
C GLU A 112 -3.65 8.91 13.46
N LEU A 113 -2.62 9.66 13.16
CA LEU A 113 -1.30 9.09 12.90
C LEU A 113 -0.39 9.19 14.11
#